data_cefc5658fd50b8f1e94892f3b3e576b0
#
_entry.id   cefc5658fd50b8f1e94892f3b3e576b0
#
_cell.length_a   1.000
_cell.length_b   1.000
_cell.length_c   1.000
_cell.angle_alpha   90.00
_cell.angle_beta   90.00
_cell.angle_gamma   90.00
#
_symmetry.space_group_name_H-M   'P 1'
#
loop_
_entity.id
_entity.type
_entity.pdbx_description
1 polymer ?
#
loop_
_entity_poly.entity_id
_entity_poly.type
_entity_poly.pdbx_seq_one_letter_code
_entity_poly.pdbx_strand_id
1 'polypeptide(L)'
;MSVNKSIYEKFIIESADQQRTADISSGVLAFTYFENIFSPHLTARVVVTNTGGSVRGKDGVMQSIYNGLPLRGGERVLIKIAGNSKVNKGLDFSRDPENYFYIASITNVLIDEGSETFTLNLVSREAITNETVRVGKKFPTSQKISDSVKDILKKYLRSENKIGTIDETQNPYGFIGNMKKPFTIITWLASKSVSGKSESNKDDSSAGFLFYETQQGFNFRSIDDLMEQKPYKKEFTYTPGAISTDDPNKDFKILQYGIDRNQDLLSKLEKGAYSSQRYYINPVSFVPNISVFNSNNYVEKLSNLGDQTISLPKIDDKSDKTLGDLPSRIFVGMLDVGTIEEDASDEGWNDPVKRNADPAKIHAQSMMRYNQLHTQVVNLTIPMNT
;
A
#
# COMPACT_ATOMS: atom_id res chain seq x y z
N MET A 1 17.05 -26.32 -12.14
CA MET A 1 16.25 -25.21 -12.66
C MET A 1 17.21 -24.23 -13.31
N SER A 2 17.17 -24.10 -14.63
CA SER A 2 17.93 -23.06 -15.34
C SER A 2 17.02 -21.85 -15.55
N VAL A 3 16.78 -21.10 -14.48
CA VAL A 3 16.22 -19.76 -14.63
C VAL A 3 17.36 -18.86 -15.09
N ASN A 4 17.19 -18.14 -16.19
CA ASN A 4 18.18 -17.15 -16.62
C ASN A 4 18.42 -16.17 -15.46
N LYS A 5 19.67 -16.02 -15.06
CA LYS A 5 20.02 -15.12 -13.96
C LYS A 5 19.76 -13.67 -14.39
N SER A 6 19.21 -12.87 -13.49
CA SER A 6 19.16 -11.42 -13.68
C SER A 6 20.57 -10.84 -13.65
N ILE A 7 20.82 -9.83 -14.46
CA ILE A 7 22.11 -9.14 -14.51
C ILE A 7 22.01 -7.87 -13.67
N TYR A 8 22.85 -7.76 -12.66
CA TYR A 8 22.99 -6.55 -11.86
C TYR A 8 23.85 -5.54 -12.62
N GLU A 9 23.20 -4.65 -13.36
CA GLU A 9 23.91 -3.67 -14.18
C GLU A 9 24.49 -2.53 -13.34
N LYS A 10 23.79 -2.15 -12.24
CA LYS A 10 24.18 -1.01 -11.42
C LYS A 10 23.71 -1.20 -9.98
N PHE A 11 24.65 -1.21 -9.06
CA PHE A 11 24.40 -1.11 -7.64
C PHE A 11 25.46 -0.14 -7.07
N ILE A 12 25.11 1.14 -7.01
CA ILE A 12 26.02 2.18 -6.57
C ILE A 12 25.50 2.79 -5.29
N ILE A 13 26.37 2.85 -4.27
CA ILE A 13 26.11 3.62 -3.06
C ILE A 13 26.80 4.98 -3.20
N GLU A 14 26.06 6.05 -2.98
CA GLU A 14 26.59 7.41 -2.87
C GLU A 14 26.67 7.81 -1.41
N SER A 15 27.83 8.31 -0.96
CA SER A 15 27.98 8.84 0.39
C SER A 15 26.98 9.96 0.68
N ALA A 16 26.69 10.22 1.97
CA ALA A 16 25.72 11.24 2.37
C ALA A 16 26.07 12.66 1.86
N ASP A 17 27.36 12.96 1.69
CA ASP A 17 27.87 14.21 1.09
C ASP A 17 27.89 14.19 -0.45
N GLN A 18 27.51 13.07 -1.08
CA GLN A 18 27.51 12.84 -2.54
C GLN A 18 28.89 13.02 -3.23
N GLN A 19 29.97 13.02 -2.46
CA GLN A 19 31.31 13.20 -3.01
C GLN A 19 32.03 11.90 -3.35
N ARG A 20 31.56 10.78 -2.78
CA ARG A 20 32.15 9.46 -2.96
C ARG A 20 31.09 8.45 -3.35
N THR A 21 31.48 7.53 -4.19
CA THR A 21 30.62 6.45 -4.65
C THR A 21 31.34 5.11 -4.53
N ALA A 22 30.61 4.05 -4.32
CA ALA A 22 31.10 2.69 -4.42
C ALA A 22 30.16 1.87 -5.30
N ASP A 23 30.72 1.19 -6.28
CA ASP A 23 30.00 0.20 -7.05
C ASP A 23 30.10 -1.16 -6.33
N ILE A 24 28.94 -1.67 -5.90
CA ILE A 24 28.82 -2.94 -5.20
C ILE A 24 28.20 -4.04 -6.07
N SER A 25 28.03 -3.82 -7.38
CA SER A 25 27.33 -4.74 -8.28
C SER A 25 27.89 -6.16 -8.25
N SER A 26 29.22 -6.31 -8.14
CA SER A 26 29.90 -7.60 -8.04
C SER A 26 29.78 -8.28 -6.67
N GLY A 27 29.49 -7.52 -5.64
CA GLY A 27 29.39 -7.99 -4.25
C GLY A 27 27.99 -8.25 -3.77
N VAL A 28 26.96 -8.06 -4.59
CA VAL A 28 25.57 -8.32 -4.20
C VAL A 28 25.33 -9.83 -4.16
N LEU A 29 25.12 -10.36 -2.96
CA LEU A 29 24.78 -11.78 -2.73
C LEU A 29 23.29 -12.04 -2.93
N ALA A 30 22.44 -11.13 -2.44
CA ALA A 30 21.00 -11.23 -2.56
C ALA A 30 20.38 -9.84 -2.61
N PHE A 31 19.38 -9.71 -3.47
CA PHE A 31 18.53 -8.54 -3.58
C PHE A 31 17.07 -8.98 -3.46
N THR A 32 16.33 -8.32 -2.58
CA THR A 32 14.90 -8.52 -2.43
C THR A 32 14.20 -7.17 -2.47
N TYR A 33 13.24 -7.06 -3.35
CA TYR A 33 12.42 -5.86 -3.55
C TYR A 33 10.98 -6.14 -3.16
N PHE A 34 10.34 -5.21 -2.46
CA PHE A 34 9.00 -5.37 -1.94
C PHE A 34 8.08 -4.25 -2.44
N GLU A 35 7.03 -4.64 -3.15
CA GLU A 35 5.84 -3.84 -3.37
C GLU A 35 4.71 -4.43 -2.53
N ASN A 36 4.04 -3.60 -1.75
CA ASN A 36 2.97 -4.04 -0.87
C ASN A 36 1.82 -3.04 -0.91
N ILE A 37 0.64 -3.49 -1.33
CA ILE A 37 -0.56 -2.64 -1.40
C ILE A 37 -1.01 -2.08 -0.03
N PHE A 38 -0.51 -2.64 1.06
CA PHE A 38 -0.74 -2.17 2.43
C PHE A 38 0.40 -1.28 2.97
N SER A 39 1.43 -1.01 2.17
CA SER A 39 2.56 -0.16 2.56
C SER A 39 2.60 1.10 1.72
N PRO A 40 2.69 2.29 2.34
CA PRO A 40 2.72 3.55 1.62
C PRO A 40 4.06 3.85 0.94
N HIS A 41 5.06 3.00 1.07
CA HIS A 41 6.40 3.20 0.49
C HIS A 41 7.04 1.88 0.08
N LEU A 42 7.95 1.97 -0.88
CA LEU A 42 8.76 0.85 -1.33
C LEU A 42 9.86 0.52 -0.32
N THR A 43 10.15 -0.77 -0.22
CA THR A 43 11.30 -1.25 0.54
C THR A 43 12.13 -2.23 -0.27
N ALA A 44 13.42 -2.29 0.01
CA ALA A 44 14.28 -3.30 -0.56
C ALA A 44 15.35 -3.73 0.44
N ARG A 45 15.89 -4.91 0.24
CA ARG A 45 16.95 -5.48 1.06
C ARG A 45 18.08 -5.96 0.16
N VAL A 46 19.29 -5.53 0.45
CA VAL A 46 20.49 -5.94 -0.28
C VAL A 46 21.48 -6.56 0.70
N VAL A 47 21.92 -7.77 0.44
CA VAL A 47 23.02 -8.41 1.17
C VAL A 47 24.27 -8.23 0.34
N VAL A 48 25.28 -7.59 0.91
CA VAL A 48 26.53 -7.23 0.21
C VAL A 48 27.68 -7.92 0.89
N THR A 49 28.59 -8.46 0.08
CA THR A 49 29.94 -8.85 0.52
C THR A 49 30.98 -8.06 -0.26
N ASN A 50 32.06 -7.72 0.38
CA ASN A 50 33.17 -7.03 -0.25
C ASN A 50 34.49 -7.57 0.28
N THR A 51 35.48 -7.66 -0.59
CA THR A 51 36.83 -8.10 -0.24
C THR A 51 37.83 -7.01 -0.60
N GLY A 52 38.72 -6.71 0.33
CA GLY A 52 39.74 -5.68 0.16
C GLY A 52 39.25 -4.23 0.28
N GLY A 53 40.12 -3.31 -0.02
CA GLY A 53 39.80 -1.87 -0.04
C GLY A 53 39.15 -1.47 -1.36
N SER A 54 37.90 -1.00 -1.32
CA SER A 54 37.11 -0.64 -2.52
C SER A 54 36.87 0.86 -2.65
N VAL A 55 37.07 1.64 -1.57
CA VAL A 55 36.80 3.08 -1.53
C VAL A 55 38.06 3.83 -1.07
N ARG A 56 38.41 4.88 -1.80
CA ARG A 56 39.53 5.75 -1.42
C ARG A 56 39.10 6.69 -0.30
N GLY A 57 39.69 6.55 0.87
CA GLY A 57 39.48 7.45 2.01
C GLY A 57 39.97 8.86 1.77
N LYS A 58 39.65 9.78 2.68
CA LYS A 58 40.14 11.19 2.62
C LYS A 58 41.66 11.31 2.76
N ASP A 59 42.25 10.34 3.41
CA ASP A 59 43.72 10.19 3.60
C ASP A 59 44.44 9.57 2.39
N GLY A 60 43.66 9.20 1.36
CA GLY A 60 44.18 8.54 0.15
C GLY A 60 44.37 7.03 0.29
N VAL A 61 44.16 6.47 1.49
CA VAL A 61 44.26 5.03 1.74
C VAL A 61 42.99 4.31 1.26
N MET A 62 43.15 3.13 0.70
CA MET A 62 42.02 2.29 0.31
C MET A 62 41.35 1.67 1.55
N GLN A 63 40.07 1.88 1.70
CA GLN A 63 39.28 1.46 2.83
C GLN A 63 38.16 0.51 2.36
N SER A 64 37.58 -0.25 3.29
CA SER A 64 36.38 -1.02 3.05
C SER A 64 35.19 -0.12 2.66
N ILE A 65 34.13 -0.66 2.08
CA ILE A 65 32.95 0.14 1.69
C ILE A 65 32.31 0.75 2.91
N TYR A 66 32.14 -0.04 3.97
CA TYR A 66 31.48 0.39 5.20
C TYR A 66 32.19 1.60 5.85
N ASN A 67 33.51 1.56 5.93
CA ASN A 67 34.33 2.63 6.53
C ASN A 67 34.63 3.77 5.55
N GLY A 68 34.87 3.44 4.28
CA GLY A 68 35.25 4.39 3.25
C GLY A 68 34.12 5.34 2.84
N LEU A 69 32.89 4.88 2.87
CA LEU A 69 31.68 5.71 2.66
C LEU A 69 31.08 6.26 3.96
N PRO A 70 31.67 6.06 5.11
CA PRO A 70 31.14 6.10 6.49
C PRO A 70 29.63 5.92 6.56
N LEU A 71 29.17 4.73 6.17
CA LEU A 71 27.76 4.38 6.09
C LEU A 71 27.08 4.49 7.46
N ARG A 72 26.04 5.31 7.56
CA ARG A 72 25.28 5.54 8.80
C ARG A 72 23.77 5.53 8.63
N GLY A 73 23.30 5.52 7.40
CA GLY A 73 21.89 5.70 7.01
C GLY A 73 21.66 7.05 6.33
N GLY A 74 20.79 7.07 5.35
CA GLY A 74 20.48 8.23 4.53
C GLY A 74 21.32 8.35 3.25
N GLU A 75 22.27 7.46 3.03
CA GLU A 75 23.03 7.37 1.77
C GLU A 75 22.12 6.89 0.65
N ARG A 76 22.37 7.37 -0.58
CA ARG A 76 21.62 6.99 -1.77
C ARG A 76 22.12 5.68 -2.36
N VAL A 77 21.19 4.89 -2.87
CA VAL A 77 21.51 3.64 -3.56
C VAL A 77 20.81 3.62 -4.93
N LEU A 78 21.62 3.59 -5.97
CA LEU A 78 21.18 3.53 -7.35
C LEU A 78 21.17 2.07 -7.78
N ILE A 79 19.99 1.56 -8.19
CA ILE A 79 19.81 0.16 -8.53
C ILE A 79 19.31 0.04 -9.97
N LYS A 80 19.99 -0.80 -10.77
CA LYS A 80 19.51 -1.22 -12.08
C LYS A 80 19.79 -2.70 -12.30
N ILE A 81 18.71 -3.42 -12.57
CA ILE A 81 18.74 -4.86 -12.84
C ILE A 81 18.15 -5.08 -14.22
N ALA A 82 18.91 -5.68 -15.12
CA ALA A 82 18.43 -5.98 -16.45
C ALA A 82 17.38 -7.10 -16.42
N GLY A 83 16.40 -6.97 -17.28
CA GLY A 83 15.42 -8.03 -17.52
C GLY A 83 16.06 -9.21 -18.23
N ASN A 84 15.51 -10.39 -18.00
CA ASN A 84 16.00 -11.65 -18.57
C ASN A 84 15.06 -12.25 -19.63
N SER A 85 13.95 -11.58 -19.92
CA SER A 85 12.99 -12.00 -20.94
C SER A 85 12.24 -10.80 -21.54
N LYS A 86 11.42 -11.04 -22.57
CA LYS A 86 10.59 -10.00 -23.19
C LYS A 86 9.50 -9.45 -22.25
N VAL A 87 9.05 -10.25 -21.30
CA VAL A 87 8.02 -9.86 -20.31
C VAL A 87 8.63 -9.29 -19.04
N ASN A 88 9.85 -9.64 -18.72
CA ASN A 88 10.62 -9.08 -17.62
C ASN A 88 11.55 -7.98 -18.15
N LYS A 89 11.15 -6.73 -18.01
CA LYS A 89 11.95 -5.56 -18.42
C LYS A 89 13.05 -5.18 -17.42
N GLY A 90 13.06 -5.85 -16.25
CA GLY A 90 13.97 -5.54 -15.16
C GLY A 90 13.46 -4.37 -14.30
N LEU A 91 14.35 -3.92 -13.40
CA LEU A 91 14.08 -2.83 -12.46
C LEU A 91 15.11 -1.72 -12.68
N ASP A 92 14.66 -0.48 -12.77
CA ASP A 92 15.54 0.67 -12.94
C ASP A 92 15.15 1.82 -11.97
N PHE A 93 15.87 1.88 -10.87
CA PHE A 93 15.80 2.94 -9.85
C PHE A 93 17.05 3.84 -9.89
N SER A 94 17.65 4.02 -11.07
CA SER A 94 18.89 4.78 -11.24
C SER A 94 18.77 5.98 -12.18
N ARG A 95 17.62 6.15 -12.85
CA ARG A 95 17.45 7.20 -13.88
C ARG A 95 17.13 8.56 -13.29
N ASP A 96 16.26 8.57 -12.29
CA ASP A 96 15.73 9.79 -11.71
C ASP A 96 16.05 9.84 -10.21
N PRO A 97 16.61 10.93 -9.69
CA PRO A 97 16.85 11.10 -8.26
C PRO A 97 15.63 10.88 -7.36
N GLU A 98 14.42 11.08 -7.89
CA GLU A 98 13.18 10.79 -7.16
C GLU A 98 12.98 9.29 -6.94
N ASN A 99 13.56 8.43 -7.80
CA ASN A 99 13.41 6.98 -7.74
C ASN A 99 14.53 6.27 -6.99
N TYR A 100 15.58 6.98 -6.56
CA TYR A 100 16.67 6.37 -5.81
C TYR A 100 16.18 5.81 -4.48
N PHE A 101 16.76 4.68 -4.09
CA PHE A 101 16.61 4.18 -2.72
C PHE A 101 17.54 4.90 -1.76
N TYR A 102 17.16 4.86 -0.50
CA TYR A 102 17.97 5.41 0.60
C TYR A 102 18.18 4.33 1.66
N ILE A 103 19.35 4.28 2.25
CA ILE A 103 19.65 3.37 3.34
C ILE A 103 18.88 3.83 4.57
N ALA A 104 17.91 3.03 5.00
CA ALA A 104 17.16 3.25 6.24
C ALA A 104 17.90 2.68 7.45
N SER A 105 18.49 1.48 7.29
CA SER A 105 19.28 0.85 8.33
C SER A 105 20.29 -0.15 7.73
N ILE A 106 21.35 -0.39 8.49
CA ILE A 106 22.39 -1.36 8.15
C ILE A 106 22.40 -2.41 9.26
N THR A 107 22.35 -3.67 8.90
CA THR A 107 22.28 -4.78 9.83
C THR A 107 23.27 -5.88 9.44
N ASN A 108 23.53 -6.81 10.35
CA ASN A 108 24.40 -7.96 10.13
C ASN A 108 25.79 -7.59 9.60
N VAL A 109 26.40 -6.55 10.19
CA VAL A 109 27.75 -6.12 9.81
C VAL A 109 28.76 -7.11 10.40
N LEU A 110 29.45 -7.79 9.52
CA LEU A 110 30.57 -8.69 9.85
C LEU A 110 31.80 -8.18 9.13
N ILE A 111 32.84 -7.89 9.86
CA ILE A 111 34.12 -7.42 9.30
C ILE A 111 35.19 -8.40 9.81
N ASP A 112 35.90 -8.99 8.88
CA ASP A 112 37.01 -9.91 9.11
C ASP A 112 38.27 -9.40 8.38
N GLU A 113 39.44 -10.02 8.60
CA GLU A 113 40.67 -9.64 7.92
C GLU A 113 40.48 -9.71 6.38
N GLY A 114 40.31 -8.53 5.76
CA GLY A 114 40.22 -8.38 4.30
C GLY A 114 38.84 -8.64 3.68
N SER A 115 37.80 -8.91 4.47
CA SER A 115 36.45 -9.07 3.96
C SER A 115 35.41 -8.37 4.86
N GLU A 116 34.31 -7.94 4.26
CA GLU A 116 33.17 -7.40 4.99
C GLU A 116 31.86 -7.93 4.37
N THR A 117 30.87 -8.16 5.22
CA THR A 117 29.49 -8.49 4.81
C THR A 117 28.53 -7.68 5.63
N PHE A 118 27.55 -7.09 4.97
CA PHE A 118 26.50 -6.31 5.63
C PHE A 118 25.19 -6.36 4.85
N THR A 119 24.11 -6.06 5.54
CA THR A 119 22.77 -5.99 4.94
C THR A 119 22.29 -4.54 4.96
N LEU A 120 21.93 -4.02 3.79
CA LEU A 120 21.30 -2.72 3.62
C LEU A 120 19.78 -2.91 3.57
N ASN A 121 19.06 -2.24 4.47
CA ASN A 121 17.62 -2.12 4.39
C ASN A 121 17.31 -0.74 3.77
N LEU A 122 16.63 -0.76 2.64
CA LEU A 122 16.42 0.40 1.80
C LEU A 122 14.95 0.82 1.80
N VAL A 123 14.71 2.12 1.67
CA VAL A 123 13.38 2.72 1.53
C VAL A 123 13.37 3.75 0.41
N SER A 124 12.18 4.03 -0.15
CA SER A 124 12.01 5.16 -1.06
C SER A 124 12.24 6.50 -0.35
N ARG A 125 12.61 7.54 -1.09
CA ARG A 125 12.87 8.90 -0.59
C ARG A 125 11.72 9.43 0.28
N GLU A 126 10.51 9.16 -0.15
CA GLU A 126 9.30 9.69 0.47
C GLU A 126 9.05 9.11 1.86
N ALA A 127 9.54 7.91 2.15
CA ALA A 127 9.51 7.36 3.51
C ALA A 127 10.29 8.27 4.49
N ILE A 128 11.46 8.78 4.07
CA ILE A 128 12.27 9.70 4.87
C ILE A 128 11.60 11.08 4.95
N THR A 129 11.13 11.60 3.81
CA THR A 129 10.44 12.90 3.76
C THR A 129 9.21 12.91 4.66
N ASN A 130 8.45 11.82 4.70
CA ASN A 130 7.28 11.67 5.55
C ASN A 130 7.60 11.83 7.05
N GLU A 131 8.80 11.41 7.48
CA GLU A 131 9.21 11.55 8.88
C GLU A 131 9.52 12.98 9.27
N THR A 132 9.93 13.82 8.33
CA THR A 132 10.39 15.19 8.58
C THR A 132 9.33 16.25 8.31
N VAL A 133 8.30 15.93 7.51
CA VAL A 133 7.28 16.88 7.06
C VAL A 133 5.98 16.72 7.86
N ARG A 134 5.28 17.83 8.07
CA ARG A 134 3.97 17.88 8.76
C ARG A 134 2.98 18.69 7.95
N VAL A 135 1.74 18.22 7.90
CA VAL A 135 0.64 18.86 7.18
C VAL A 135 -0.16 19.71 8.16
N GLY A 136 -0.01 21.04 8.07
CA GLY A 136 -0.73 22.01 8.92
C GLY A 136 -1.88 22.73 8.20
N LYS A 137 -2.20 22.34 6.95
CA LYS A 137 -3.20 23.01 6.11
C LYS A 137 -4.62 22.58 6.47
N LYS A 138 -5.58 23.51 6.31
CA LYS A 138 -7.03 23.24 6.23
C LYS A 138 -7.37 22.83 4.78
N PHE A 139 -8.13 21.75 4.62
CA PHE A 139 -8.71 21.31 3.36
C PHE A 139 -10.20 21.60 3.37
N PRO A 140 -10.74 22.26 2.32
CA PRO A 140 -12.14 22.67 2.32
C PRO A 140 -13.11 21.49 2.18
N THR A 141 -14.34 21.66 2.63
CA THR A 141 -15.41 20.64 2.59
C THR A 141 -15.85 20.32 1.15
N SER A 142 -15.64 21.23 0.20
CA SER A 142 -15.96 21.05 -1.22
C SER A 142 -14.91 20.24 -2.00
N GLN A 143 -13.72 20.04 -1.44
CA GLN A 143 -12.62 19.37 -2.13
C GLN A 143 -12.77 17.84 -2.03
N LYS A 144 -12.70 17.13 -3.17
CA LYS A 144 -12.68 15.68 -3.22
C LYS A 144 -11.44 15.14 -2.50
N ILE A 145 -11.58 13.96 -1.87
CA ILE A 145 -10.46 13.32 -1.17
C ILE A 145 -9.30 13.03 -2.12
N SER A 146 -9.58 12.54 -3.35
CA SER A 146 -8.57 12.29 -4.38
C SER A 146 -7.72 13.53 -4.70
N ASP A 147 -8.31 14.72 -4.69
CA ASP A 147 -7.58 15.96 -4.95
C ASP A 147 -6.75 16.40 -3.74
N SER A 148 -7.27 16.15 -2.53
CA SER A 148 -6.51 16.36 -1.30
C SER A 148 -5.28 15.45 -1.24
N VAL A 149 -5.40 14.19 -1.67
CA VAL A 149 -4.28 13.25 -1.77
C VAL A 149 -3.23 13.73 -2.76
N LYS A 150 -3.64 14.17 -3.97
CA LYS A 150 -2.73 14.75 -4.97
C LYS A 150 -1.99 15.99 -4.42
N ASP A 151 -2.71 16.86 -3.72
CA ASP A 151 -2.13 18.05 -3.07
C ASP A 151 -1.06 17.67 -2.04
N ILE A 152 -1.33 16.65 -1.23
CA ILE A 152 -0.38 16.19 -0.20
C ILE A 152 0.86 15.59 -0.86
N LEU A 153 0.71 14.73 -1.87
CA LEU A 153 1.81 14.13 -2.61
C LEU A 153 2.71 15.19 -3.25
N LYS A 154 2.11 16.18 -3.93
CA LYS A 154 2.85 17.23 -4.62
C LYS A 154 3.53 18.22 -3.68
N LYS A 155 2.78 18.78 -2.72
CA LYS A 155 3.26 19.90 -1.90
C LYS A 155 4.11 19.48 -0.71
N TYR A 156 3.79 18.35 -0.09
CA TYR A 156 4.45 17.92 1.15
C TYR A 156 5.50 16.85 0.91
N LEU A 157 5.24 15.88 0.02
CA LEU A 157 6.21 14.83 -0.32
C LEU A 157 7.09 15.20 -1.52
N ARG A 158 6.73 16.23 -2.28
CA ARG A 158 7.45 16.69 -3.48
C ARG A 158 7.64 15.57 -4.50
N SER A 159 6.59 14.79 -4.72
CA SER A 159 6.60 13.59 -5.56
C SER A 159 5.68 13.75 -6.77
N GLU A 160 5.75 14.90 -7.46
CA GLU A 160 4.88 15.20 -8.60
C GLU A 160 5.09 14.21 -9.76
N ASN A 161 6.35 13.83 -10.01
CA ASN A 161 6.71 12.91 -11.10
C ASN A 161 6.49 11.43 -10.74
N LYS A 162 6.17 11.12 -9.48
CA LYS A 162 5.90 9.77 -8.97
C LYS A 162 4.42 9.52 -8.68
N ILE A 163 3.52 10.26 -9.28
CA ILE A 163 2.08 10.01 -9.15
C ILE A 163 1.68 8.96 -10.19
N GLY A 164 1.34 7.77 -9.70
CA GLY A 164 0.79 6.69 -10.50
C GLY A 164 -0.73 6.86 -10.72
N THR A 165 -1.51 5.87 -10.33
CA THR A 165 -2.97 5.90 -10.49
C THR A 165 -3.64 6.44 -9.23
N ILE A 166 -4.35 7.54 -9.35
CA ILE A 166 -5.21 8.11 -8.30
C ILE A 166 -6.65 8.02 -8.78
N ASP A 167 -7.40 7.06 -8.25
CA ASP A 167 -8.83 6.91 -8.57
C ASP A 167 -9.61 8.09 -7.99
N GLU A 168 -10.56 8.58 -8.77
CA GLU A 168 -11.40 9.70 -8.35
C GLU A 168 -12.35 9.28 -7.24
N THR A 169 -12.48 10.11 -6.21
CA THR A 169 -13.43 9.88 -5.12
C THR A 169 -14.74 10.60 -5.39
N GLN A 170 -15.86 9.97 -5.03
CA GLN A 170 -17.19 10.56 -5.13
C GLN A 170 -17.37 11.66 -4.08
N ASN A 171 -16.93 11.39 -2.86
CA ASN A 171 -17.20 12.25 -1.72
C ASN A 171 -16.13 13.33 -1.52
N PRO A 172 -16.54 14.58 -1.35
CA PRO A 172 -15.69 15.62 -0.80
C PRO A 172 -15.50 15.40 0.70
N TYR A 173 -14.42 15.94 1.25
CA TYR A 173 -14.13 15.79 2.69
C TYR A 173 -13.28 16.94 3.20
N GLY A 174 -13.87 17.73 4.12
CA GLY A 174 -13.17 18.82 4.80
C GLY A 174 -12.46 18.35 6.06
N PHE A 175 -11.19 18.75 6.22
CA PHE A 175 -10.39 18.42 7.41
C PHE A 175 -9.22 19.38 7.61
N ILE A 176 -8.65 19.32 8.79
CA ILE A 176 -7.38 19.99 9.13
C ILE A 176 -6.30 18.92 9.25
N GLY A 177 -5.15 19.14 8.64
CA GLY A 177 -4.03 18.21 8.66
C GLY A 177 -3.43 17.97 10.05
N ASN A 178 -3.68 18.89 10.99
CA ASN A 178 -3.37 18.81 12.42
C ASN A 178 -1.93 18.34 12.71
N MET A 179 -0.98 18.86 11.91
CA MET A 179 0.46 18.55 12.02
C MET A 179 0.80 17.06 11.95
N LYS A 180 -0.08 16.26 11.33
CA LYS A 180 0.18 14.84 11.09
C LYS A 180 1.11 14.63 9.90
N LYS A 181 1.75 13.46 9.87
CA LYS A 181 2.60 13.03 8.75
C LYS A 181 1.75 12.81 7.49
N PRO A 182 2.28 13.11 6.29
CA PRO A 182 1.56 12.92 5.02
C PRO A 182 0.97 11.53 4.83
N PHE A 183 1.75 10.47 4.99
CA PHE A 183 1.26 9.10 4.84
C PHE A 183 0.13 8.75 5.82
N THR A 184 0.23 9.21 7.06
CA THR A 184 -0.82 9.00 8.07
C THR A 184 -2.15 9.62 7.63
N ILE A 185 -2.11 10.83 7.04
CA ILE A 185 -3.31 11.49 6.55
C ILE A 185 -3.87 10.76 5.34
N ILE A 186 -3.04 10.40 4.36
CA ILE A 186 -3.51 9.71 3.14
C ILE A 186 -4.11 8.35 3.49
N THR A 187 -3.47 7.57 4.38
CA THR A 187 -4.01 6.28 4.82
C THR A 187 -5.32 6.45 5.59
N TRP A 188 -5.43 7.48 6.43
CA TRP A 188 -6.67 7.81 7.11
C TRP A 188 -7.79 8.22 6.13
N LEU A 189 -7.47 9.01 5.12
CA LEU A 189 -8.40 9.39 4.05
C LEU A 189 -8.85 8.18 3.22
N ALA A 190 -7.98 7.19 3.02
CA ALA A 190 -8.30 5.98 2.28
C ALA A 190 -9.50 5.22 2.87
N SER A 191 -9.61 5.16 4.19
CA SER A 191 -10.75 4.53 4.87
C SER A 191 -12.06 5.31 4.77
N LYS A 192 -12.00 6.57 4.34
CA LYS A 192 -13.16 7.48 4.20
C LYS A 192 -13.57 7.71 2.74
N SER A 193 -12.81 7.19 1.80
CA SER A 193 -13.00 7.41 0.38
C SER A 193 -13.99 6.43 -0.22
N VAL A 194 -14.89 6.94 -1.05
CA VAL A 194 -15.88 6.18 -1.83
C VAL A 194 -15.55 6.36 -3.31
N SER A 195 -15.59 5.28 -4.11
CA SER A 195 -15.28 5.31 -5.53
C SER A 195 -16.22 6.22 -6.32
N GLY A 196 -15.66 7.02 -7.25
CA GLY A 196 -16.41 7.93 -8.12
C GLY A 196 -16.85 7.31 -9.46
N LYS A 197 -16.47 6.05 -9.75
CA LYS A 197 -16.72 5.44 -11.06
C LYS A 197 -18.13 4.92 -11.28
N SER A 198 -18.90 4.68 -10.24
CA SER A 198 -20.29 4.21 -10.38
C SER A 198 -21.20 5.34 -10.85
N GLU A 199 -21.24 5.57 -12.16
CA GLU A 199 -22.17 6.54 -12.77
C GLU A 199 -23.63 6.05 -12.79
N SER A 200 -23.85 4.71 -12.76
CA SER A 200 -25.18 4.12 -12.92
C SER A 200 -25.99 4.00 -11.64
N ASN A 201 -25.35 3.82 -10.48
CA ASN A 201 -26.03 3.76 -9.17
C ASN A 201 -25.09 4.23 -8.07
N LYS A 202 -25.33 5.41 -7.51
CA LYS A 202 -24.57 5.97 -6.37
C LYS A 202 -24.56 5.06 -5.12
N ASP A 203 -25.47 4.10 -5.06
CA ASP A 203 -25.61 3.15 -3.95
C ASP A 203 -24.74 1.88 -4.11
N ASP A 204 -24.16 1.64 -5.29
CA ASP A 204 -23.40 0.43 -5.60
C ASP A 204 -21.89 0.59 -5.34
N SER A 205 -21.43 1.78 -4.99
CA SER A 205 -20.02 2.03 -4.62
C SER A 205 -19.78 1.79 -3.13
N SER A 206 -18.70 1.07 -2.80
CA SER A 206 -18.29 0.91 -1.41
C SER A 206 -17.17 1.85 -1.01
N ALA A 207 -17.10 2.13 0.29
CA ALA A 207 -15.96 2.81 0.86
C ALA A 207 -14.78 1.85 1.06
N GLY A 208 -13.59 2.38 0.93
CA GLY A 208 -12.33 1.67 1.13
C GLY A 208 -11.39 1.83 -0.05
N PHE A 209 -10.27 2.49 0.20
CA PHE A 209 -9.17 2.69 -0.73
C PHE A 209 -7.90 2.12 -0.14
N LEU A 210 -6.93 1.89 -1.01
CA LEU A 210 -5.57 1.51 -0.66
C LEU A 210 -4.61 2.59 -1.14
N PHE A 211 -3.65 2.92 -0.28
CA PHE A 211 -2.57 3.84 -0.62
C PHE A 211 -1.23 3.12 -0.54
N TYR A 212 -0.55 3.03 -1.68
CA TYR A 212 0.69 2.28 -1.80
C TYR A 212 1.58 2.84 -2.90
N GLU A 213 2.85 2.52 -2.82
CA GLU A 213 3.86 2.85 -3.84
C GLU A 213 4.26 1.60 -4.62
N THR A 214 4.40 1.76 -5.94
CA THR A 214 4.96 0.76 -6.85
C THR A 214 6.14 1.36 -7.62
N GLN A 215 6.83 0.57 -8.42
CA GLN A 215 7.85 1.07 -9.34
C GLN A 215 7.34 2.22 -10.24
N GLN A 216 6.04 2.22 -10.54
CA GLN A 216 5.41 3.24 -11.38
C GLN A 216 4.98 4.50 -10.61
N GLY A 217 5.10 4.51 -9.30
CA GLY A 217 4.76 5.63 -8.42
C GLY A 217 3.66 5.35 -7.41
N PHE A 218 3.15 6.42 -6.79
CA PHE A 218 2.12 6.37 -5.76
C PHE A 218 0.75 6.08 -6.35
N ASN A 219 0.06 5.15 -5.73
CA ASN A 219 -1.28 4.73 -6.12
C ASN A 219 -2.26 4.98 -4.98
N PHE A 220 -3.43 5.52 -5.31
CA PHE A 220 -4.55 5.66 -4.40
C PHE A 220 -5.76 5.06 -5.08
N ARG A 221 -6.04 3.79 -4.80
CA ARG A 221 -6.96 2.97 -5.56
C ARG A 221 -8.15 2.49 -4.73
N SER A 222 -9.33 2.55 -5.31
CA SER A 222 -10.51 1.90 -4.75
C SER A 222 -10.35 0.38 -4.73
N ILE A 223 -10.80 -0.26 -3.66
CA ILE A 223 -10.82 -1.72 -3.58
C ILE A 223 -11.76 -2.30 -4.64
N ASP A 224 -12.89 -1.64 -4.90
CA ASP A 224 -13.83 -2.05 -5.96
C ASP A 224 -13.15 -2.03 -7.33
N ASP A 225 -12.46 -0.94 -7.68
CA ASP A 225 -11.76 -0.80 -8.96
C ASP A 225 -10.62 -1.81 -9.12
N LEU A 226 -9.95 -2.17 -8.03
CA LEU A 226 -8.92 -3.21 -8.06
C LEU A 226 -9.52 -4.61 -8.30
N MET A 227 -10.71 -4.88 -7.76
CA MET A 227 -11.40 -6.16 -7.97
C MET A 227 -11.98 -6.28 -9.39
N GLU A 228 -12.43 -5.18 -10.00
CA GLU A 228 -12.93 -5.14 -11.37
C GLU A 228 -11.83 -5.11 -12.44
N GLN A 229 -10.59 -4.96 -12.01
CA GLN A 229 -9.47 -4.87 -12.92
C GLN A 229 -9.31 -6.13 -13.77
N LYS A 230 -9.07 -5.95 -15.07
CA LYS A 230 -8.81 -7.09 -15.96
C LYS A 230 -7.54 -7.82 -15.55
N PRO A 231 -7.49 -9.14 -15.75
CA PRO A 231 -6.29 -9.94 -15.48
C PRO A 231 -5.06 -9.37 -16.19
N TYR A 232 -3.93 -9.42 -15.50
CA TYR A 232 -2.67 -8.94 -16.06
C TYR A 232 -2.15 -9.89 -17.13
N LYS A 233 -2.00 -9.40 -18.36
CA LYS A 233 -1.46 -10.12 -19.52
C LYS A 233 -2.13 -11.49 -19.78
N LYS A 234 -1.45 -12.61 -19.48
CA LYS A 234 -1.90 -14.00 -19.63
C LYS A 234 -2.20 -14.63 -18.29
N GLU A 235 -2.97 -15.69 -18.31
CA GLU A 235 -3.20 -16.53 -17.15
C GLU A 235 -1.92 -17.23 -16.71
N PHE A 236 -1.69 -17.24 -15.40
CA PHE A 236 -0.61 -18.02 -14.81
C PHE A 236 -1.08 -19.45 -14.56
N THR A 237 -0.30 -20.44 -15.02
CA THR A 237 -0.66 -21.86 -14.88
C THR A 237 0.32 -22.60 -14.01
N TYR A 238 -0.20 -23.39 -13.07
CA TYR A 238 0.62 -24.36 -12.31
C TYR A 238 0.78 -25.64 -13.12
N THR A 239 2.02 -26.06 -13.28
CA THR A 239 2.34 -27.34 -13.93
C THR A 239 3.36 -28.07 -13.04
N PRO A 240 3.01 -29.23 -12.47
CA PRO A 240 3.95 -30.03 -11.73
C PRO A 240 5.12 -30.46 -12.61
N GLY A 241 6.34 -30.37 -12.09
CA GLY A 241 7.54 -30.81 -12.81
C GLY A 241 8.48 -29.69 -13.25
N ALA A 242 9.50 -30.04 -14.00
CA ALA A 242 10.48 -29.09 -14.50
C ALA A 242 9.93 -28.28 -15.67
N ILE A 243 10.14 -26.97 -15.62
CA ILE A 243 9.78 -26.07 -16.73
C ILE A 243 10.87 -26.17 -17.79
N SER A 244 10.49 -26.50 -19.02
CA SER A 244 11.40 -26.48 -20.16
C SER A 244 11.82 -25.04 -20.47
N THR A 245 13.11 -24.84 -20.77
CA THR A 245 13.65 -23.56 -21.23
C THR A 245 13.05 -23.12 -22.56
N ASP A 246 12.57 -24.07 -23.36
CA ASP A 246 11.99 -23.83 -24.68
C ASP A 246 10.47 -23.60 -24.65
N ASP A 247 9.84 -23.73 -23.49
CA ASP A 247 8.39 -23.45 -23.35
C ASP A 247 8.12 -21.96 -23.60
N PRO A 248 7.32 -21.60 -24.62
CA PRO A 248 6.98 -20.22 -24.92
C PRO A 248 6.19 -19.51 -23.79
N ASN A 249 5.59 -20.29 -22.89
CA ASN A 249 4.83 -19.79 -21.75
C ASN A 249 5.59 -19.90 -20.42
N LYS A 250 6.90 -20.16 -20.44
CA LYS A 250 7.72 -20.36 -19.23
C LYS A 250 7.60 -19.19 -18.22
N ASP A 251 7.48 -17.95 -18.71
CA ASP A 251 7.37 -16.75 -17.89
C ASP A 251 6.01 -16.59 -17.18
N PHE A 252 5.01 -17.43 -17.54
CA PHE A 252 3.68 -17.45 -16.96
C PHE A 252 3.40 -18.75 -16.18
N LYS A 253 4.44 -19.46 -15.77
CA LYS A 253 4.32 -20.67 -14.95
C LYS A 253 4.40 -20.34 -13.48
N ILE A 254 3.52 -20.95 -12.71
CA ILE A 254 3.61 -20.94 -11.24
C ILE A 254 4.59 -22.05 -10.84
N LEU A 255 5.66 -21.66 -10.14
CA LEU A 255 6.69 -22.60 -9.66
C LEU A 255 6.25 -23.28 -8.37
N GLN A 256 5.61 -22.52 -7.50
CA GLN A 256 5.10 -22.98 -6.21
C GLN A 256 3.89 -22.16 -5.82
N TYR A 257 2.93 -22.78 -5.16
CA TYR A 257 1.81 -22.07 -4.56
C TYR A 257 1.49 -22.61 -3.16
N GLY A 258 0.93 -21.75 -2.34
CA GLY A 258 0.36 -22.09 -1.05
C GLY A 258 -0.91 -21.27 -0.83
N ILE A 259 -1.89 -21.84 -0.17
CA ILE A 259 -3.17 -21.18 0.11
C ILE A 259 -3.35 -21.12 1.62
N ASP A 260 -3.34 -19.90 2.15
CA ASP A 260 -3.65 -19.62 3.55
C ASP A 260 -5.11 -19.15 3.64
N ARG A 261 -5.94 -19.94 4.32
CA ARG A 261 -7.35 -19.61 4.53
C ARG A 261 -7.57 -19.14 5.95
N ASN A 262 -7.74 -17.84 6.12
CA ASN A 262 -8.06 -17.22 7.41
C ASN A 262 -9.59 -17.13 7.59
N GLN A 263 -10.24 -18.28 7.64
CA GLN A 263 -11.70 -18.39 7.83
C GLN A 263 -12.06 -18.52 9.32
N ASP A 264 -11.56 -17.61 10.13
CA ASP A 264 -11.90 -17.53 11.55
C ASP A 264 -13.24 -16.79 11.73
N LEU A 265 -14.32 -17.55 11.89
CA LEU A 265 -15.66 -17.01 12.08
C LEU A 265 -15.76 -16.19 13.37
N LEU A 266 -15.19 -16.67 14.46
CA LEU A 266 -15.28 -15.99 15.76
C LEU A 266 -14.56 -14.64 15.72
N SER A 267 -13.34 -14.59 15.19
CA SER A 267 -12.59 -13.35 15.03
C SER A 267 -13.32 -12.34 14.13
N LYS A 268 -13.99 -12.79 13.08
CA LYS A 268 -14.78 -11.93 12.20
C LYS A 268 -16.05 -11.39 12.87
N LEU A 269 -16.72 -12.22 13.68
CA LEU A 269 -17.86 -11.78 14.49
C LEU A 269 -17.40 -10.77 15.55
N GLU A 270 -16.31 -11.02 16.27
CA GLU A 270 -15.74 -10.09 17.24
C GLU A 270 -15.37 -8.74 16.63
N LYS A 271 -14.90 -8.72 15.39
CA LYS A 271 -14.61 -7.50 14.64
C LYS A 271 -15.86 -6.80 14.08
N GLY A 272 -17.01 -7.44 14.12
CA GLY A 272 -18.24 -6.91 13.52
C GLY A 272 -18.19 -6.84 11.98
N ALA A 273 -17.47 -7.78 11.36
CA ALA A 273 -17.25 -7.77 9.92
C ALA A 273 -18.51 -8.06 9.11
N TYR A 274 -19.44 -8.86 9.63
CA TYR A 274 -20.70 -9.22 8.97
C TYR A 274 -21.84 -8.29 9.35
N SER A 275 -22.02 -8.01 10.65
CA SER A 275 -23.02 -7.09 11.14
C SER A 275 -22.54 -6.36 12.38
N SER A 276 -22.86 -5.08 12.46
CA SER A 276 -22.46 -4.24 13.58
C SER A 276 -23.45 -3.14 13.81
N GLN A 277 -23.61 -2.75 15.09
CA GLN A 277 -24.39 -1.60 15.49
C GLN A 277 -23.46 -0.43 15.76
N ARG A 278 -23.85 0.77 15.34
CA ARG A 278 -23.02 1.96 15.41
C ARG A 278 -23.77 3.09 16.06
N TYR A 279 -23.18 3.58 17.13
CA TYR A 279 -23.64 4.74 17.89
C TYR A 279 -22.67 5.88 17.64
N TYR A 280 -23.08 6.86 16.85
CA TYR A 280 -22.27 8.06 16.61
C TYR A 280 -22.95 9.25 17.26
N ILE A 281 -22.23 9.92 18.14
CA ILE A 281 -22.74 11.10 18.86
C ILE A 281 -22.28 12.35 18.12
N ASN A 282 -23.23 13.21 17.75
CA ASN A 282 -22.88 14.51 17.20
C ASN A 282 -22.29 15.39 18.32
N PRO A 283 -21.02 15.83 18.19
CA PRO A 283 -20.35 16.59 19.25
C PRO A 283 -20.94 17.97 19.50
N VAL A 284 -21.75 18.51 18.58
CA VAL A 284 -22.38 19.82 18.67
C VAL A 284 -23.78 19.73 19.32
N SER A 285 -24.62 18.80 18.80
CA SER A 285 -26.01 18.66 19.26
C SER A 285 -26.20 17.61 20.35
N PHE A 286 -25.17 16.75 20.58
CA PHE A 286 -25.22 15.60 21.49
C PHE A 286 -26.29 14.55 21.12
N VAL A 287 -26.87 14.65 19.92
CA VAL A 287 -27.87 13.69 19.44
C VAL A 287 -27.16 12.44 18.94
N PRO A 288 -27.53 11.23 19.41
CA PRO A 288 -26.97 9.98 18.90
C PRO A 288 -27.57 9.65 17.52
N ASN A 289 -26.70 9.26 16.59
CA ASN A 289 -27.08 8.61 15.35
C ASN A 289 -26.84 7.11 15.53
N ILE A 290 -27.91 6.31 15.43
CA ILE A 290 -27.85 4.86 15.61
C ILE A 290 -28.12 4.20 14.26
N SER A 291 -27.18 3.40 13.79
CA SER A 291 -27.33 2.65 12.56
C SER A 291 -26.92 1.18 12.75
N VAL A 292 -27.58 0.28 12.04
CA VAL A 292 -27.21 -1.13 11.95
C VAL A 292 -26.67 -1.40 10.56
N PHE A 293 -25.47 -1.95 10.50
CA PHE A 293 -24.85 -2.39 9.27
C PHE A 293 -24.98 -3.92 9.15
N ASN A 294 -25.45 -4.38 8.00
CA ASN A 294 -25.49 -5.79 7.64
C ASN A 294 -24.81 -5.98 6.29
N SER A 295 -23.76 -6.79 6.23
CA SER A 295 -23.00 -7.04 5.00
C SER A 295 -23.83 -7.71 3.91
N ASN A 296 -24.83 -8.53 4.26
CA ASN A 296 -25.70 -9.21 3.28
C ASN A 296 -26.42 -8.22 2.34
N ASN A 297 -26.73 -7.02 2.84
CA ASN A 297 -27.39 -5.99 2.03
C ASN A 297 -26.47 -5.37 0.95
N TYR A 298 -25.17 -5.63 1.04
CA TYR A 298 -24.16 -5.01 0.15
C TYR A 298 -23.43 -6.04 -0.71
N VAL A 299 -23.27 -7.29 -0.26
CA VAL A 299 -22.42 -8.30 -0.93
C VAL A 299 -22.84 -8.56 -2.38
N GLU A 300 -24.15 -8.59 -2.66
CA GLU A 300 -24.65 -8.82 -4.01
C GLU A 300 -24.43 -7.65 -4.98
N LYS A 301 -24.26 -6.44 -4.44
CA LYS A 301 -24.15 -5.20 -5.21
C LYS A 301 -22.71 -4.76 -5.42
N LEU A 302 -21.77 -5.33 -4.70
CA LEU A 302 -20.36 -4.91 -4.68
C LEU A 302 -19.52 -5.81 -5.56
N SER A 303 -18.46 -5.22 -6.12
CA SER A 303 -17.45 -5.96 -6.86
C SER A 303 -16.77 -7.00 -5.97
N ASN A 304 -16.76 -8.25 -6.40
CA ASN A 304 -16.17 -9.38 -5.69
C ASN A 304 -15.24 -10.17 -6.62
N LEU A 305 -14.21 -10.80 -6.04
CA LEU A 305 -13.38 -11.78 -6.74
C LEU A 305 -14.07 -13.15 -6.67
N GLY A 306 -14.72 -13.55 -7.76
CA GLY A 306 -15.44 -14.83 -7.91
C GLY A 306 -16.89 -14.80 -7.39
N ASP A 307 -17.63 -15.88 -7.64
CA ASP A 307 -19.01 -16.08 -7.17
C ASP A 307 -19.00 -16.31 -5.66
N GLN A 308 -19.22 -15.27 -4.87
CA GLN A 308 -19.30 -15.43 -3.42
C GLN A 308 -20.52 -14.76 -2.83
N THR A 309 -21.62 -15.46 -2.85
CA THR A 309 -22.64 -15.35 -1.80
C THR A 309 -22.11 -16.08 -0.57
N ILE A 310 -21.63 -15.37 0.43
CA ILE A 310 -21.24 -15.97 1.70
C ILE A 310 -22.51 -16.25 2.49
N SER A 311 -23.01 -17.47 2.37
CA SER A 311 -24.10 -17.98 3.23
C SER A 311 -23.55 -18.24 4.62
N LEU A 312 -23.83 -17.37 5.58
CA LEU A 312 -23.53 -17.65 6.99
C LEU A 312 -24.55 -18.62 7.58
N PRO A 313 -24.16 -19.44 8.59
CA PRO A 313 -25.07 -20.35 9.24
C PRO A 313 -26.30 -19.63 9.81
N LYS A 314 -27.46 -20.29 9.77
CA LYS A 314 -28.62 -19.84 10.52
C LYS A 314 -28.37 -19.90 12.02
N ILE A 315 -29.04 -19.04 12.78
CA ILE A 315 -28.89 -18.97 14.24
C ILE A 315 -29.44 -20.23 14.88
N ASP A 316 -30.58 -20.66 14.37
CA ASP A 316 -31.27 -21.92 14.72
C ASP A 316 -32.12 -22.39 13.55
N ASP A 317 -32.64 -23.65 13.64
CA ASP A 317 -33.47 -24.25 12.58
C ASP A 317 -34.85 -23.60 12.41
N LYS A 318 -35.25 -22.75 13.36
CA LYS A 318 -36.58 -22.09 13.38
C LYS A 318 -36.50 -20.64 12.89
N SER A 319 -35.34 -20.11 12.75
CA SER A 319 -35.10 -18.74 12.31
C SER A 319 -34.60 -18.68 10.89
N ASP A 320 -35.15 -17.76 10.10
CA ASP A 320 -34.59 -17.44 8.78
C ASP A 320 -33.36 -16.49 8.88
N LYS A 321 -33.08 -16.01 10.08
CA LYS A 321 -31.91 -15.14 10.32
C LYS A 321 -30.62 -15.92 10.37
N THR A 322 -29.60 -15.38 9.70
CA THR A 322 -28.23 -15.87 9.75
C THR A 322 -27.41 -15.15 10.83
N LEU A 323 -26.23 -15.65 11.14
CA LEU A 323 -25.28 -14.94 12.01
C LEU A 323 -24.91 -13.55 11.48
N GLY A 324 -25.02 -13.34 10.16
CA GLY A 324 -24.80 -12.03 9.53
C GLY A 324 -25.89 -11.00 9.80
N ASP A 325 -27.08 -11.42 10.22
CA ASP A 325 -28.20 -10.53 10.49
C ASP A 325 -28.20 -9.98 11.92
N LEU A 326 -27.36 -10.54 12.79
CA LEU A 326 -27.24 -10.09 14.17
C LEU A 326 -25.99 -9.22 14.35
N PRO A 327 -26.17 -7.99 14.90
CA PRO A 327 -25.03 -7.16 15.24
C PRO A 327 -24.14 -7.84 16.28
N SER A 328 -22.96 -8.27 15.87
CA SER A 328 -22.00 -8.96 16.73
C SER A 328 -21.08 -8.00 17.47
N ARG A 329 -21.04 -6.74 17.05
CA ARG A 329 -20.22 -5.70 17.69
C ARG A 329 -20.94 -4.34 17.71
N ILE A 330 -20.72 -3.60 18.79
CA ILE A 330 -21.17 -2.22 18.93
C ILE A 330 -19.96 -1.30 18.83
N PHE A 331 -20.06 -0.31 17.94
CA PHE A 331 -19.07 0.76 17.81
C PHE A 331 -19.68 2.06 18.36
N VAL A 332 -18.93 2.74 19.21
CA VAL A 332 -19.31 4.06 19.74
C VAL A 332 -18.26 5.06 19.32
N GLY A 333 -18.67 6.17 18.78
CA GLY A 333 -17.76 7.21 18.31
C GLY A 333 -18.41 8.57 18.18
N MET A 334 -17.61 9.56 17.84
CA MET A 334 -18.13 10.87 17.48
C MET A 334 -18.48 10.90 16.00
N LEU A 335 -19.57 11.56 15.65
CA LEU A 335 -19.95 11.82 14.27
C LEU A 335 -18.93 12.78 13.66
N ASP A 336 -18.34 12.34 12.54
CA ASP A 336 -17.42 13.17 11.79
C ASP A 336 -18.21 14.08 10.86
N VAL A 337 -18.47 15.29 11.31
CA VAL A 337 -19.24 16.30 10.56
C VAL A 337 -18.37 17.14 9.61
N GLY A 338 -17.07 16.87 9.55
CA GLY A 338 -16.12 17.61 8.74
C GLY A 338 -15.68 18.93 9.37
N THR A 339 -15.02 19.74 8.56
CA THR A 339 -14.55 21.06 8.99
C THR A 339 -15.71 22.06 8.99
N ILE A 340 -15.85 22.82 10.06
CA ILE A 340 -16.80 23.93 10.13
C ILE A 340 -16.40 25.00 9.12
N GLU A 341 -17.33 25.38 8.24
CA GLU A 341 -17.15 26.48 7.30
C GLU A 341 -17.44 27.84 7.96
N GLU A 342 -16.90 28.91 7.37
CA GLU A 342 -17.11 30.27 7.87
C GLU A 342 -18.55 30.72 7.69
N ASP A 343 -19.23 30.23 6.67
CA ASP A 343 -20.63 30.57 6.37
C ASP A 343 -21.58 29.50 6.90
N ALA A 344 -22.18 29.80 8.04
CA ALA A 344 -23.18 28.94 8.70
C ALA A 344 -24.57 29.01 8.03
N SER A 345 -24.77 29.87 7.03
CA SER A 345 -26.02 30.02 6.27
C SER A 345 -26.24 28.94 5.21
N ASP A 346 -25.22 28.13 4.90
CA ASP A 346 -25.35 27.02 3.97
C ASP A 346 -26.36 25.98 4.48
N GLU A 347 -27.35 25.65 3.66
CA GLU A 347 -28.37 24.64 3.95
C GLU A 347 -27.76 23.26 4.31
N GLY A 348 -26.53 22.96 3.82
CA GLY A 348 -25.77 21.76 4.16
C GLY A 348 -25.18 21.74 5.58
N TRP A 349 -25.22 22.86 6.32
CA TRP A 349 -24.62 22.97 7.65
C TRP A 349 -25.17 21.92 8.64
N ASN A 350 -26.47 21.70 8.61
CA ASN A 350 -27.15 20.77 9.53
C ASN A 350 -27.29 19.35 8.98
N ASP A 351 -26.85 19.09 7.73
CA ASP A 351 -26.96 17.79 7.10
C ASP A 351 -25.56 17.16 6.94
N PRO A 352 -25.14 16.26 7.86
CA PRO A 352 -23.85 15.57 7.78
C PRO A 352 -23.69 14.76 6.49
N VAL A 353 -24.79 14.25 5.92
CA VAL A 353 -24.79 13.48 4.67
C VAL A 353 -24.39 14.33 3.49
N LYS A 354 -24.79 15.59 3.43
CA LYS A 354 -24.38 16.51 2.38
C LYS A 354 -22.93 16.97 2.51
N ARG A 355 -22.37 16.98 3.72
CA ARG A 355 -20.99 17.45 3.97
C ARG A 355 -19.93 16.38 3.75
N ASN A 356 -20.02 15.27 4.45
CA ASN A 356 -19.00 14.21 4.45
C ASN A 356 -19.58 12.83 4.13
N ALA A 357 -20.73 12.76 3.49
CA ALA A 357 -21.54 11.56 3.34
C ALA A 357 -21.94 10.95 4.72
N ASP A 358 -22.39 9.71 4.76
CA ASP A 358 -22.70 9.03 6.04
C ASP A 358 -21.43 8.38 6.63
N PRO A 359 -20.81 8.98 7.68
CA PRO A 359 -19.56 8.45 8.21
C PRO A 359 -19.73 7.06 8.85
N ALA A 360 -20.90 6.73 9.35
CA ALA A 360 -21.16 5.41 9.93
C ALA A 360 -21.22 4.32 8.85
N LYS A 361 -21.90 4.61 7.73
CA LYS A 361 -21.95 3.73 6.56
C LYS A 361 -20.55 3.54 5.94
N ILE A 362 -19.83 4.64 5.71
CA ILE A 362 -18.46 4.63 5.16
C ILE A 362 -17.53 3.78 6.03
N HIS A 363 -17.53 3.99 7.34
CA HIS A 363 -16.71 3.22 8.26
C HIS A 363 -17.08 1.72 8.24
N ALA A 364 -18.36 1.38 8.19
CA ALA A 364 -18.81 0.00 8.12
C ALA A 364 -18.38 -0.69 6.84
N GLN A 365 -18.58 -0.04 5.69
CA GLN A 365 -18.20 -0.58 4.39
C GLN A 365 -16.69 -0.77 4.26
N SER A 366 -15.90 0.23 4.65
CA SER A 366 -14.44 0.12 4.58
C SER A 366 -13.91 -1.00 5.47
N MET A 367 -14.44 -1.16 6.69
CA MET A 367 -14.08 -2.29 7.56
C MET A 367 -14.44 -3.64 6.93
N MET A 368 -15.62 -3.77 6.33
CA MET A 368 -16.02 -4.98 5.62
C MET A 368 -15.02 -5.29 4.49
N ARG A 369 -14.69 -4.31 3.66
CA ARG A 369 -13.75 -4.47 2.54
C ARG A 369 -12.36 -4.88 3.00
N TYR A 370 -11.79 -4.22 3.99
CA TYR A 370 -10.48 -4.60 4.53
C TYR A 370 -10.48 -6.01 5.15
N ASN A 371 -11.57 -6.43 5.80
CA ASN A 371 -11.69 -7.79 6.31
C ASN A 371 -11.79 -8.83 5.18
N GLN A 372 -12.46 -8.51 4.05
CA GLN A 372 -12.53 -9.39 2.89
C GLN A 372 -11.16 -9.66 2.27
N LEU A 373 -10.28 -8.64 2.16
CA LEU A 373 -8.94 -8.78 1.60
C LEU A 373 -8.06 -9.78 2.35
N HIS A 374 -8.33 -10.02 3.64
CA HIS A 374 -7.54 -10.94 4.48
C HIS A 374 -8.19 -12.32 4.65
N THR A 375 -9.30 -12.60 3.98
CA THR A 375 -10.02 -13.87 4.14
C THR A 375 -9.27 -15.05 3.54
N GLN A 376 -8.64 -14.84 2.39
CA GLN A 376 -7.85 -15.86 1.71
C GLN A 376 -6.59 -15.21 1.11
N VAL A 377 -5.46 -15.79 1.43
CA VAL A 377 -4.16 -15.38 0.89
C VAL A 377 -3.59 -16.52 0.07
N VAL A 378 -3.25 -16.24 -1.17
CA VAL A 378 -2.59 -17.18 -2.08
C VAL A 378 -1.14 -16.73 -2.27
N ASN A 379 -0.21 -17.54 -1.80
CA ASN A 379 1.22 -17.32 -1.97
C ASN A 379 1.68 -17.99 -3.26
N LEU A 380 2.22 -17.25 -4.19
CA LEU A 380 2.69 -17.73 -5.48
C LEU A 380 4.18 -17.43 -5.65
N THR A 381 4.92 -18.43 -6.12
CA THR A 381 6.27 -18.22 -6.64
C THR A 381 6.22 -18.35 -8.17
N ILE A 382 6.56 -17.27 -8.86
CA ILE A 382 6.56 -17.18 -10.32
C ILE A 382 7.91 -16.66 -10.81
N PRO A 383 8.30 -16.93 -12.08
CA PRO A 383 9.40 -16.21 -12.71
C PRO A 383 9.13 -14.69 -12.68
N MET A 384 10.18 -13.88 -12.55
CA MET A 384 10.03 -12.43 -12.50
C MET A 384 9.38 -11.91 -13.80
N ASN A 385 8.31 -11.16 -13.64
CA ASN A 385 7.52 -10.57 -14.71
C ASN A 385 7.19 -9.12 -14.32
N THR A 386 7.80 -8.16 -14.98
CA THR A 386 7.70 -6.71 -14.67
C THR A 386 7.00 -5.93 -15.78
#